data_35b0bbf4b004dd725961d7e8e83ea110
#
_entry.id   35b0bbf4b004dd725961d7e8e83ea110
#
_cell.length_a   1.000
_cell.length_b   1.000
_cell.length_c   1.000
_cell.angle_alpha   90.00
_cell.angle_beta   90.00
_cell.angle_gamma   90.00
#
_symmetry.space_group_name_H-M   'P 1'
#
loop_
_entity.id
_entity.type
_entity.pdbx_description
1 polymer ?
#
loop_
_entity_poly.entity_id
_entity_poly.type
_entity_poly.pdbx_seq_one_letter_code
_entity_poly.pdbx_strand_id
1 'polypeptide(L)' 'MNTVKIYTTPTCPWCHKTKEWMMEKKISFTEYNVAKDEKARKRMMEKSGQMGVPVLEVGDSVIVGYDPKAIEKALKKK' A
#
# COMPACT_ATOMS: atom_id res chain seq x y z
N MET A 1 -5.70 -14.11 -8.37
CA MET A 1 -5.80 -12.65 -8.37
C MET A 1 -5.10 -12.08 -7.16
N ASN A 2 -4.23 -11.11 -7.38
CA ASN A 2 -3.53 -10.44 -6.28
C ASN A 2 -4.38 -9.29 -5.75
N THR A 3 -4.62 -9.31 -4.46
CA THR A 3 -5.31 -8.21 -3.81
C THR A 3 -4.27 -7.26 -3.24
N VAL A 4 -4.36 -6.00 -3.64
CA VAL A 4 -3.45 -4.96 -3.14
C VAL A 4 -4.16 -4.19 -2.04
N LYS A 5 -3.49 -4.05 -0.91
CA LYS A 5 -3.97 -3.22 0.19
C LYS A 5 -2.99 -2.08 0.36
N ILE A 6 -3.50 -0.86 0.39
CA ILE A 6 -2.66 0.31 0.60
C ILE A 6 -3.07 1.02 1.87
N TYR A 7 -2.08 1.30 2.70
CA TYR A 7 -2.29 2.01 3.97
C TYR A 7 -1.83 3.46 3.77
N THR A 8 -2.73 4.40 3.98
CA THR A 8 -2.49 5.81 3.67
C THR A 8 -2.94 6.72 4.79
N THR A 9 -2.58 8.00 4.66
CA THR A 9 -3.17 9.08 5.45
C THR A 9 -3.64 10.17 4.49
N PRO A 10 -4.61 11.01 4.90
CA PRO A 10 -5.13 12.06 4.00
C PRO A 10 -4.10 13.11 3.59
N THR A 11 -3.06 13.27 4.38
CA THR A 11 -2.05 14.31 4.16
C THR A 11 -0.77 13.80 3.51
N CYS A 12 -0.78 12.58 3.01
CA CYS A 12 0.41 11.97 2.43
C CYS A 12 0.46 12.16 0.91
N PRO A 13 1.35 13.02 0.38
CA PRO A 13 1.46 13.20 -1.07
C PRO A 13 1.87 11.93 -1.82
N TRP A 14 2.78 11.17 -1.22
CA TRP A 14 3.24 9.91 -1.82
C TRP A 14 2.15 8.86 -1.91
N CYS A 15 1.22 8.89 -0.95
CA CYS A 15 0.07 8.01 -0.99
C CYS A 15 -0.81 8.32 -2.20
N HIS A 16 -1.03 9.61 -2.47
CA HIS A 16 -1.79 10.03 -3.64
C HIS A 16 -1.11 9.62 -4.93
N LYS A 17 0.20 9.81 -5.02
CA LYS A 17 0.96 9.39 -6.19
C LYS A 17 0.87 7.90 -6.43
N THR A 18 0.99 7.13 -5.36
CA THR A 18 0.89 5.68 -5.45
C THR A 18 -0.48 5.24 -5.96
N LYS A 19 -1.54 5.84 -5.44
CA LYS A 19 -2.89 5.53 -5.87
C LYS A 19 -3.11 5.90 -7.34
N GLU A 20 -2.66 7.07 -7.75
CA GLU A 20 -2.76 7.51 -9.15
C GLU A 20 -2.05 6.54 -10.07
N TRP A 21 -0.85 6.12 -9.69
CA TRP A 21 -0.06 5.17 -10.48
C TRP A 21 -0.81 3.84 -10.62
N MET A 22 -1.39 3.35 -9.53
CA MET A 22 -2.15 2.10 -9.59
C MET A 22 -3.40 2.22 -10.43
N MET A 23 -4.07 3.37 -10.39
CA MET A 23 -5.24 3.61 -11.23
C MET A 23 -4.87 3.65 -12.71
N GLU A 24 -3.75 4.28 -13.05
CA GLU A 24 -3.25 4.31 -14.42
C GLU A 24 -2.95 2.90 -14.95
N LYS A 25 -2.42 2.05 -14.09
CA LYS A 25 -2.08 0.68 -14.45
C LYS A 25 -3.27 -0.27 -14.33
N LYS A 26 -4.42 0.25 -13.96
CA LYS A 26 -5.66 -0.53 -13.77
C LYS A 26 -5.51 -1.62 -12.73
N ILE A 27 -4.77 -1.31 -11.68
CA ILE A 27 -4.56 -2.21 -10.55
C ILE A 27 -5.64 -1.95 -9.51
N SER A 28 -6.40 -2.98 -9.16
CA SER A 28 -7.41 -2.87 -8.11
C SER A 28 -6.74 -2.88 -6.74
N PHE A 29 -7.19 -2.02 -5.86
CA PHE A 29 -6.64 -1.97 -4.50
C PHE A 29 -7.70 -1.58 -3.50
N THR A 30 -7.44 -1.90 -2.23
CA THR A 30 -8.27 -1.48 -1.11
C THR A 30 -7.45 -0.48 -0.29
N GLU A 31 -8.02 0.68 -0.03
CA GLU A 31 -7.34 1.72 0.72
C GLU A 31 -7.80 1.72 2.18
N TYR A 32 -6.83 1.82 3.09
CA TYR A 32 -7.09 1.96 4.51
C TYR A 32 -6.51 3.27 5.01
N ASN A 33 -7.35 4.08 5.65
CA ASN A 33 -6.90 5.33 6.23
C ASN A 33 -6.43 5.07 7.66
N VAL A 34 -5.12 4.93 7.84
CA VAL A 34 -4.55 4.59 9.14
C VAL A 34 -4.59 5.73 10.16
N ALA A 35 -4.92 6.94 9.70
CA ALA A 35 -5.14 8.05 10.61
C ALA A 35 -6.43 7.89 11.41
N LYS A 36 -7.42 7.20 10.83
CA LYS A 36 -8.72 6.97 11.48
C LYS A 36 -8.92 5.53 11.91
N ASP A 37 -8.30 4.58 11.24
CA ASP A 37 -8.48 3.15 11.48
C ASP A 37 -7.33 2.59 12.29
N GLU A 38 -7.52 2.43 13.57
CA GLU A 38 -6.50 1.90 14.47
C GLU A 38 -6.12 0.46 14.16
N LYS A 39 -7.09 -0.34 13.75
CA LYS A 39 -6.83 -1.74 13.40
C LYS A 39 -5.93 -1.83 12.18
N ALA A 40 -6.22 -1.01 11.17
CA ALA A 40 -5.40 -0.97 9.96
C ALA A 40 -3.99 -0.47 10.28
N ARG A 41 -3.87 0.54 11.14
CA ARG A 41 -2.58 1.05 11.56
C ARG A 41 -1.75 -0.02 12.27
N LYS A 42 -2.38 -0.77 13.16
CA LYS A 42 -1.72 -1.86 13.85
C LYS A 42 -1.22 -2.92 12.89
N ARG A 43 -2.08 -3.29 11.93
CA ARG A 43 -1.72 -4.27 10.91
C ARG A 43 -0.55 -3.78 10.06
N MET A 44 -0.58 -2.51 9.68
CA MET A 44 0.51 -1.90 8.92
C MET A 44 1.83 -1.98 9.68
N MET A 45 1.82 -1.66 10.96
CA MET A 45 3.00 -1.75 11.80
C MET A 45 3.52 -3.18 11.94
N GLU A 46 2.62 -4.13 12.12
CA GLU A 46 3.00 -5.53 12.22
C GLU A 46 3.63 -6.05 10.94
N LYS A 47 3.08 -5.66 9.80
CA LYS A 47 3.54 -6.14 8.50
C LYS A 47 4.81 -5.43 8.01
N SER A 48 4.90 -4.12 8.24
CA SER A 48 6.02 -3.33 7.72
C SER A 48 7.11 -3.05 8.75
N GLY A 49 6.78 -3.19 10.03
CA GLY A 49 7.70 -2.87 11.10
C GLY A 49 7.90 -1.37 11.31
N GLN A 50 7.02 -0.55 10.73
CA GLN A 50 7.13 0.89 10.86
C GLN A 50 5.76 1.56 10.74
N MET A 51 5.71 2.84 11.07
CA MET A 51 4.47 3.62 11.00
C MET A 51 4.37 4.54 9.78
N GLY A 52 5.41 4.61 8.96
CA GLY A 52 5.40 5.49 7.78
C GLY A 52 4.43 5.05 6.72
N VAL A 53 3.92 5.99 5.94
CA VAL A 53 3.02 5.72 4.82
C VAL A 53 3.64 6.28 3.54
N PRO A 54 3.29 5.77 2.37
CA PRO A 54 2.38 4.65 2.14
C PRO A 54 3.03 3.28 2.41
N VAL A 55 2.21 2.32 2.79
CA VAL A 55 2.63 0.92 2.88
C VAL A 55 1.65 0.12 2.05
N LEU A 56 2.17 -0.77 1.22
CA LEU A 56 1.35 -1.61 0.37
C LEU A 56 1.56 -3.07 0.74
N GLU A 57 0.47 -3.81 0.74
CA GLU A 57 0.50 -5.24 0.98
C GLU A 57 -0.02 -5.92 -0.27
N VAL A 58 0.85 -6.64 -0.96
CA VAL A 58 0.53 -7.34 -2.22
C VAL A 58 0.76 -8.83 -1.98
N GLY A 59 -0.34 -9.56 -1.74
CA GLY A 59 -0.23 -10.97 -1.37
C GLY A 59 0.60 -11.09 -0.10
N ASP A 60 1.72 -11.78 -0.18
CA ASP A 60 2.63 -11.95 0.95
C ASP A 60 3.73 -10.89 1.00
N SER A 61 3.76 -10.02 0.01
CA SER A 61 4.80 -8.99 -0.08
C SER A 61 4.36 -7.69 0.57
N VAL A 62 5.29 -7.04 1.24
CA VAL A 62 5.03 -5.73 1.87
C VAL A 62 6.01 -4.74 1.27
N ILE A 63 5.47 -3.64 0.74
CA ILE A 63 6.27 -2.61 0.11
C ILE A 63 6.10 -1.31 0.89
N VAL A 64 7.20 -0.71 1.29
CA VAL A 64 7.20 0.52 2.07
C VAL A 64 7.57 1.68 1.16
N GLY A 65 6.72 2.70 1.13
CA GLY A 65 6.92 3.87 0.31
C GLY A 65 6.45 3.67 -1.13
N TYR A 66 6.70 4.68 -1.95
CA TYR A 66 6.33 4.65 -3.36
C TYR A 66 7.45 3.98 -4.16
N ASP A 67 7.23 2.73 -4.51
CA ASP A 67 8.21 1.95 -5.27
C ASP A 67 7.49 1.16 -6.37
N PRO A 68 7.27 1.78 -7.54
CA PRO A 68 6.55 1.13 -8.62
C PRO A 68 7.19 -0.18 -9.08
N LYS A 69 8.50 -0.24 -9.09
CA LYS A 69 9.21 -1.46 -9.51
C LYS A 69 8.93 -2.61 -8.57
N ALA A 70 8.99 -2.35 -7.27
CA ALA A 70 8.70 -3.37 -6.27
C ALA A 70 7.24 -3.82 -6.33
N ILE A 71 6.32 -2.87 -6.55
CA ILE A 71 4.90 -3.18 -6.67
C ILE A 71 4.65 -4.06 -7.88
N GLU A 72 5.22 -3.71 -9.03
CA GLU A 72 5.07 -4.51 -10.24
C GLU A 72 5.63 -5.91 -10.06
N LYS A 73 6.81 -6.01 -9.45
CA LYS A 73 7.44 -7.30 -9.19
C LYS A 73 6.56 -8.17 -8.29
N ALA A 74 5.99 -7.58 -7.25
CA ALA A 74 5.11 -8.30 -6.33
C ALA A 74 3.82 -8.76 -7.03
N LEU A 75 3.28 -7.94 -7.94
CA LEU A 75 2.08 -8.29 -8.69
C LEU A 75 2.32 -9.42 -9.68
N LYS A 76 3.51 -9.50 -10.26
CA LYS A 76 3.87 -10.57 -11.19
C LYS A 76 4.21 -11.87 -10.49
N LYS A 77 4.60 -11.77 -9.25
CA LYS A 77 4.95 -12.93 -8.44
C LYS A 77 3.66 -13.59 -7.94
N LYS A 78 3.48 -14.83 -8.24
CA LYS A 78 2.31 -15.57 -7.78
C LYS A 78 2.66 -16.56 -6.71
#